data_9a0a977a7153018adab4cb13cd097e92
#
_entry.id   9a0a977a7153018adab4cb13cd097e92
#
_cell.length_a   1.000
_cell.length_b   1.000
_cell.length_c   1.000
_cell.angle_alpha   90.00
_cell.angle_beta   90.00
_cell.angle_gamma   90.00
#
_symmetry.space_group_name_H-M   'P 1'
#
loop_
_entity.id
_entity.type
_entity.pdbx_description
1 polymer ?
#
loop_
_entity_poly.entity_id
_entity_poly.type
_entity_poly.pdbx_seq_one_letter_code
_entity_poly.pdbx_strand_id
1 'polypeptide(L)'
;MSNLPTPTLAIIGGGPAGLMAAEAACGTGLPVHLFEAKGSVGRKFLIAGKGGLNLTHSEPRPNFDGRYRERANDIATWLDSFDADALRAWARGLGIDTFVGSSGRVFPTDRKAAPLLRGWVHRLKVAGVQFHVQHRWLGWDANGALRFATPSGEASFTADATVLALGGGSWPQLGSDGAWVDALTARGIDIAPLQPANCGFDIGWSDFIANKFAGAPLKPVIAHWPDIDNTTHALQGECVLTEHGIEGSLIYAISAELRDRIARNGEATLHLDLVPGRTLERLQNDLAKPRNGRSLGEHLRRQTGIDAAKAALVFEVLGKPAQQ
;
A
#
# COMPACT_ATOMS: atom_id res chain seq x y z
N MET A 1 10.79 49.70 -12.46
CA MET A 1 10.60 48.44 -11.76
C MET A 1 11.00 47.35 -12.75
N SER A 2 12.11 46.62 -12.51
CA SER A 2 12.57 45.55 -13.36
C SER A 2 11.54 44.42 -13.32
N ASN A 3 10.89 44.12 -14.45
CA ASN A 3 10.09 42.91 -14.62
C ASN A 3 11.04 41.71 -14.54
N LEU A 4 11.35 41.24 -13.33
CA LEU A 4 11.93 39.92 -13.17
C LEU A 4 10.90 38.89 -13.67
N PRO A 5 11.29 37.91 -14.49
CA PRO A 5 10.37 36.86 -14.94
C PRO A 5 9.76 36.18 -13.70
N THR A 6 8.46 35.88 -13.76
CA THR A 6 7.77 35.16 -12.68
C THR A 6 8.41 33.76 -12.55
N PRO A 7 8.91 33.40 -11.36
CA PRO A 7 9.54 32.10 -11.18
C PRO A 7 8.56 30.97 -11.48
N THR A 8 9.05 29.90 -12.10
CA THR A 8 8.26 28.77 -12.59
C THR A 8 8.52 27.51 -11.76
N LEU A 9 7.45 26.82 -11.37
CA LEU A 9 7.52 25.57 -10.64
C LEU A 9 7.25 24.37 -11.56
N ALA A 10 8.19 23.40 -11.61
CA ALA A 10 7.98 22.10 -12.23
C ALA A 10 7.69 21.03 -11.18
N ILE A 11 6.69 20.20 -11.41
CA ILE A 11 6.35 19.05 -10.57
C ILE A 11 6.46 17.78 -11.43
N ILE A 12 7.31 16.86 -11.01
CA ILE A 12 7.59 15.63 -11.76
C ILE A 12 6.85 14.46 -11.10
N GLY A 13 5.83 13.96 -11.79
CA GLY A 13 4.95 12.86 -11.35
C GLY A 13 3.53 13.32 -11.07
N GLY A 14 2.57 12.80 -11.83
CA GLY A 14 1.13 13.09 -11.70
C GLY A 14 0.38 12.14 -10.76
N GLY A 15 1.07 11.56 -9.78
CA GLY A 15 0.47 10.80 -8.69
C GLY A 15 -0.11 11.69 -7.58
N PRO A 16 -0.68 11.10 -6.49
CA PRO A 16 -1.26 11.87 -5.39
C PRO A 16 -0.31 12.91 -4.80
N ALA A 17 0.97 12.58 -4.64
CA ALA A 17 1.97 13.51 -4.11
C ALA A 17 2.16 14.72 -5.02
N GLY A 18 2.30 14.52 -6.35
CA GLY A 18 2.46 15.62 -7.29
C GLY A 18 1.20 16.47 -7.45
N LEU A 19 0.02 15.84 -7.44
CA LEU A 19 -1.25 16.58 -7.46
C LEU A 19 -1.43 17.42 -6.21
N MET A 20 -1.04 16.91 -5.03
CA MET A 20 -1.10 17.67 -3.78
C MET A 20 -0.06 18.81 -3.74
N ALA A 21 1.16 18.57 -4.27
CA ALA A 21 2.16 19.61 -4.43
C ALA A 21 1.67 20.74 -5.35
N ALA A 22 0.99 20.39 -6.45
CA ALA A 22 0.37 21.37 -7.34
C ALA A 22 -0.73 22.18 -6.62
N GLU A 23 -1.55 21.50 -5.80
CA GLU A 23 -2.60 22.14 -5.02
C GLU A 23 -2.03 23.12 -3.98
N ALA A 24 -0.98 22.70 -3.27
CA ALA A 24 -0.30 23.56 -2.31
C ALA A 24 0.34 24.82 -2.97
N ALA A 25 0.77 24.69 -4.23
CA ALA A 25 1.31 25.80 -5.00
C ALA A 25 0.25 26.71 -5.63
N CYS A 26 -1.02 26.27 -5.69
CA CYS A 26 -2.11 27.08 -6.21
C CYS A 26 -2.32 28.35 -5.35
N GLY A 27 -2.59 29.47 -6.00
CA GLY A 27 -2.82 30.76 -5.33
C GLY A 27 -1.56 31.53 -4.93
N THR A 28 -0.36 30.96 -5.10
CA THR A 28 0.91 31.64 -4.85
C THR A 28 1.31 32.62 -5.97
N GLY A 29 0.62 32.58 -7.12
CA GLY A 29 0.97 33.35 -8.32
C GLY A 29 2.07 32.72 -9.17
N LEU A 30 2.61 31.53 -8.77
CA LEU A 30 3.62 30.82 -9.54
C LEU A 30 2.97 30.05 -10.71
N PRO A 31 3.48 30.14 -11.94
CA PRO A 31 3.17 29.18 -13.00
C PRO A 31 3.58 27.76 -12.58
N VAL A 32 2.61 26.85 -12.51
CA VAL A 32 2.82 25.46 -12.11
C VAL A 32 2.69 24.52 -13.29
N HIS A 33 3.75 23.77 -13.60
CA HIS A 33 3.82 22.76 -14.66
C HIS A 33 3.95 21.37 -14.04
N LEU A 34 2.98 20.50 -14.26
CA LEU A 34 2.98 19.13 -13.77
C LEU A 34 3.24 18.16 -14.92
N PHE A 35 4.31 17.39 -14.83
CA PHE A 35 4.77 16.42 -15.83
C PHE A 35 4.44 15.00 -15.38
N GLU A 36 3.81 14.23 -16.27
CA GLU A 36 3.42 12.83 -16.03
C GLU A 36 3.88 11.94 -17.18
N ALA A 37 4.56 10.85 -16.85
CA ALA A 37 5.11 9.91 -17.82
C ALA A 37 4.05 9.18 -18.66
N LYS A 38 2.88 8.95 -18.10
CA LYS A 38 1.78 8.23 -18.74
C LYS A 38 0.80 9.19 -19.41
N GLY A 39 -0.15 8.64 -20.18
CA GLY A 39 -1.18 9.45 -20.87
C GLY A 39 -2.25 10.08 -19.96
N SER A 40 -2.19 9.85 -18.65
CA SER A 40 -3.10 10.46 -17.66
C SER A 40 -2.52 10.42 -16.27
N VAL A 41 -2.86 11.40 -15.44
CA VAL A 41 -2.46 11.47 -14.03
C VAL A 41 -3.29 10.52 -13.16
N GLY A 42 -2.78 10.19 -11.97
CA GLY A 42 -3.51 9.45 -10.94
C GLY A 42 -3.79 7.97 -11.25
N ARG A 43 -3.08 7.32 -12.17
CA ARG A 43 -3.37 5.95 -12.62
C ARG A 43 -3.30 4.92 -11.48
N LYS A 44 -2.25 4.97 -10.64
CA LYS A 44 -2.12 4.09 -9.48
C LYS A 44 -3.21 4.38 -8.43
N PHE A 45 -3.57 5.65 -8.25
CA PHE A 45 -4.67 6.07 -7.37
C PHE A 45 -6.03 5.46 -7.79
N LEU A 46 -6.31 5.40 -9.10
CA LEU A 46 -7.54 4.79 -9.61
C LEU A 46 -7.63 3.29 -9.34
N ILE A 47 -6.50 2.57 -9.43
CA ILE A 47 -6.47 1.12 -9.18
C ILE A 47 -6.56 0.80 -7.68
N ALA A 48 -5.98 1.63 -6.82
CA ALA A 48 -6.12 1.48 -5.39
C ALA A 48 -7.59 1.49 -4.91
N GLY A 49 -8.50 2.06 -5.71
CA GLY A 49 -9.93 2.11 -5.44
C GLY A 49 -10.75 0.89 -5.88
N LYS A 50 -10.16 -0.18 -6.43
CA LYS A 50 -10.93 -1.36 -6.90
C LYS A 50 -11.73 -2.06 -5.81
N GLY A 51 -11.20 -2.16 -4.59
CA GLY A 51 -11.88 -2.70 -3.40
C GLY A 51 -12.59 -1.64 -2.56
N GLY A 52 -12.65 -0.39 -3.03
CA GLY A 52 -13.07 0.79 -2.29
C GLY A 52 -11.87 1.66 -1.92
N LEU A 53 -11.92 2.94 -2.30
CA LEU A 53 -10.83 3.89 -2.01
C LEU A 53 -10.75 4.18 -0.51
N ASN A 54 -9.78 3.59 0.17
CA ASN A 54 -9.46 3.97 1.54
C ASN A 54 -8.65 5.28 1.53
N LEU A 55 -9.24 6.37 2.02
CA LEU A 55 -8.59 7.69 2.07
C LEU A 55 -7.67 7.83 3.28
N THR A 56 -8.15 7.42 4.44
CA THR A 56 -7.44 7.54 5.73
C THR A 56 -8.06 6.60 6.78
N HIS A 57 -7.66 6.77 8.02
CA HIS A 57 -8.19 6.05 9.17
C HIS A 57 -8.67 7.03 10.25
N SER A 58 -9.72 6.67 11.00
CA SER A 58 -10.33 7.52 12.03
C SER A 58 -9.77 7.30 13.44
N GLU A 59 -8.67 6.55 13.56
CA GLU A 59 -8.04 6.35 14.86
C GLU A 59 -7.41 7.64 15.41
N PRO A 60 -7.28 7.76 16.75
CA PRO A 60 -6.63 8.90 17.36
C PRO A 60 -5.19 9.08 16.89
N ARG A 61 -4.75 10.35 16.78
CA ARG A 61 -3.41 10.75 16.29
C ARG A 61 -2.24 9.97 16.90
N PRO A 62 -2.16 9.72 18.22
CA PRO A 62 -1.02 8.97 18.75
C PRO A 62 -0.90 7.54 18.19
N ASN A 63 -2.03 6.88 17.93
CA ASN A 63 -2.04 5.55 17.32
C ASN A 63 -1.75 5.61 15.83
N PHE A 64 -2.31 6.61 15.14
CA PHE A 64 -2.08 6.83 13.71
C PHE A 64 -0.62 7.16 13.42
N ASP A 65 -0.04 8.08 14.18
CA ASP A 65 1.36 8.49 14.06
C ASP A 65 2.30 7.30 14.33
N GLY A 66 2.01 6.48 15.34
CA GLY A 66 2.77 5.28 15.68
C GLY A 66 2.85 4.22 14.57
N ARG A 67 1.94 4.24 13.59
CA ARG A 67 2.01 3.35 12.43
C ARG A 67 3.19 3.62 11.50
N TYR A 68 3.82 4.79 11.62
CA TYR A 68 5.01 5.17 10.87
C TYR A 68 6.32 4.80 11.57
N ARG A 69 6.24 4.07 12.70
CA ARG A 69 7.36 3.46 13.43
C ARG A 69 8.47 4.48 13.74
N GLU A 70 9.71 4.22 13.30
CA GLU A 70 10.86 5.11 13.52
C GLU A 70 10.69 6.51 12.89
N ARG A 71 9.76 6.67 11.95
CA ARG A 71 9.42 7.95 11.32
C ARG A 71 8.19 8.63 11.92
N ALA A 72 7.64 8.10 13.00
CA ALA A 72 6.43 8.63 13.63
C ALA A 72 6.54 10.13 13.94
N ASN A 73 7.66 10.59 14.49
CA ASN A 73 7.85 12.00 14.84
C ASN A 73 7.92 12.92 13.61
N ASP A 74 8.61 12.49 12.54
CA ASP A 74 8.70 13.25 11.30
C ASP A 74 7.31 13.39 10.66
N ILE A 75 6.58 12.30 10.57
CA ILE A 75 5.24 12.24 9.99
C ILE A 75 4.23 13.01 10.85
N ALA A 76 4.31 12.92 12.18
CA ALA A 76 3.44 13.67 13.08
C ALA A 76 3.52 15.18 12.80
N THR A 77 4.72 15.72 12.60
CA THR A 77 4.93 17.12 12.25
C THR A 77 4.21 17.52 10.96
N TRP A 78 4.20 16.65 9.95
CA TRP A 78 3.47 16.90 8.70
C TRP A 78 1.95 16.80 8.89
N LEU A 79 1.51 15.82 9.66
CA LEU A 79 0.09 15.60 9.97
C LEU A 79 -0.50 16.71 10.86
N ASP A 80 0.31 17.49 11.59
CA ASP A 80 -0.16 18.69 12.31
C ASP A 80 -0.74 19.72 11.37
N SER A 81 -0.26 19.76 10.11
CA SER A 81 -0.77 20.67 9.08
C SER A 81 -1.87 20.05 8.21
N PHE A 82 -1.87 18.72 8.02
CA PHE A 82 -2.82 18.02 7.15
C PHE A 82 -3.07 16.59 7.63
N ASP A 83 -3.94 16.44 8.61
CA ASP A 83 -4.30 15.18 9.23
C ASP A 83 -5.49 14.48 8.53
N ALA A 84 -6.00 13.42 9.16
CA ALA A 84 -7.12 12.64 8.63
C ALA A 84 -8.41 13.48 8.50
N ASP A 85 -8.68 14.40 9.42
CA ASP A 85 -9.86 15.25 9.37
C ASP A 85 -9.70 16.36 8.33
N ALA A 86 -8.51 16.94 8.19
CA ALA A 86 -8.18 17.88 7.12
C ALA A 86 -8.33 17.23 5.74
N LEU A 87 -7.88 15.96 5.56
CA LEU A 87 -8.08 15.21 4.34
C LEU A 87 -9.57 14.97 4.03
N ARG A 88 -10.38 14.66 5.03
CA ARG A 88 -11.84 14.52 4.87
C ARG A 88 -12.51 15.84 4.49
N ALA A 89 -12.09 16.95 5.12
CA ALA A 89 -12.56 18.28 4.79
C ALA A 89 -12.19 18.67 3.36
N TRP A 90 -10.96 18.37 2.95
CA TRP A 90 -10.47 18.56 1.59
C TRP A 90 -11.30 17.78 0.55
N ALA A 91 -11.60 16.50 0.81
CA ALA A 91 -12.44 15.69 -0.06
C ALA A 91 -13.87 16.28 -0.18
N ARG A 92 -14.45 16.73 0.93
CA ARG A 92 -15.74 17.43 0.94
C ARG A 92 -15.71 18.72 0.11
N GLY A 93 -14.59 19.48 0.15
CA GLY A 93 -14.35 20.63 -0.72
C GLY A 93 -14.30 20.30 -2.22
N LEU A 94 -14.14 19.02 -2.58
CA LEU A 94 -14.27 18.49 -3.95
C LEU A 94 -15.68 17.92 -4.25
N GLY A 95 -16.64 18.07 -3.32
CA GLY A 95 -17.98 17.50 -3.43
C GLY A 95 -18.05 16.01 -3.10
N ILE A 96 -17.07 15.47 -2.38
CA ILE A 96 -16.99 14.03 -2.03
C ILE A 96 -17.18 13.87 -0.51
N ASP A 97 -18.35 13.40 -0.12
CA ASP A 97 -18.61 13.01 1.26
C ASP A 97 -17.91 11.70 1.62
N THR A 98 -17.58 11.53 2.92
CA THR A 98 -16.86 10.38 3.44
C THR A 98 -17.58 9.75 4.63
N PHE A 99 -17.44 8.44 4.78
CA PHE A 99 -17.92 7.70 5.95
C PHE A 99 -16.81 6.85 6.56
N VAL A 100 -16.95 6.52 7.85
CA VAL A 100 -16.06 5.62 8.57
C VAL A 100 -16.65 4.20 8.51
N GLY A 101 -15.87 3.26 7.99
CA GLY A 101 -16.23 1.84 7.99
C GLY A 101 -16.03 1.19 9.36
N SER A 102 -16.52 -0.04 9.53
CA SER A 102 -16.43 -0.79 10.80
C SER A 102 -15.00 -1.05 11.29
N SER A 103 -14.03 -1.02 10.39
CA SER A 103 -12.60 -1.17 10.70
C SER A 103 -11.90 0.16 11.04
N GLY A 104 -12.61 1.27 11.14
CA GLY A 104 -12.02 2.61 11.29
C GLY A 104 -11.48 3.24 10.00
N ARG A 105 -11.46 2.51 8.89
CA ARG A 105 -11.06 3.05 7.58
C ARG A 105 -12.08 4.05 7.07
N VAL A 106 -11.60 5.13 6.44
CA VAL A 106 -12.42 6.19 5.88
C VAL A 106 -12.52 6.04 4.38
N PHE A 107 -13.73 6.04 3.85
CA PHE A 107 -14.02 5.87 2.43
C PHE A 107 -14.89 7.01 1.89
N PRO A 108 -14.79 7.38 0.60
CA PRO A 108 -15.85 8.12 -0.07
C PRO A 108 -17.18 7.37 0.03
N THR A 109 -18.30 8.08 0.06
CA THR A 109 -19.64 7.47 0.18
C THR A 109 -19.92 6.45 -0.92
N ASP A 110 -19.46 6.72 -2.14
CA ASP A 110 -19.57 5.81 -3.30
C ASP A 110 -18.41 4.80 -3.39
N ARG A 111 -17.44 4.86 -2.49
CA ARG A 111 -16.21 4.05 -2.44
C ARG A 111 -15.31 4.14 -3.69
N LYS A 112 -15.54 5.10 -4.59
CA LYS A 112 -14.84 5.20 -5.87
C LYS A 112 -13.74 6.26 -5.86
N ALA A 113 -12.61 5.95 -6.49
CA ALA A 113 -11.51 6.88 -6.68
C ALA A 113 -11.76 7.90 -7.82
N ALA A 114 -12.48 7.49 -8.85
CA ALA A 114 -12.59 8.27 -10.09
C ALA A 114 -13.33 9.62 -9.93
N PRO A 115 -14.43 9.75 -9.17
CA PRO A 115 -15.06 11.04 -8.94
C PRO A 115 -14.14 12.02 -8.21
N LEU A 116 -13.46 11.56 -7.16
CA LEU A 116 -12.49 12.36 -6.40
C LEU A 116 -11.37 12.86 -7.30
N LEU A 117 -10.73 11.98 -8.08
CA LEU A 117 -9.65 12.37 -8.98
C LEU A 117 -10.11 13.36 -10.05
N ARG A 118 -11.29 13.17 -10.64
CA ARG A 118 -11.84 14.11 -11.65
C ARG A 118 -12.07 15.50 -11.05
N GLY A 119 -12.70 15.58 -9.87
CA GLY A 119 -12.92 16.85 -9.17
C GLY A 119 -11.59 17.54 -8.86
N TRP A 120 -10.61 16.78 -8.40
CA TRP A 120 -9.28 17.30 -8.07
C TRP A 120 -8.55 17.86 -9.30
N VAL A 121 -8.44 17.08 -10.37
CA VAL A 121 -7.80 17.52 -11.62
C VAL A 121 -8.54 18.72 -12.22
N HIS A 122 -9.86 18.76 -12.16
CA HIS A 122 -10.63 19.90 -12.61
C HIS A 122 -10.28 21.17 -11.82
N ARG A 123 -10.25 21.09 -10.48
CA ARG A 123 -9.88 22.20 -9.59
C ARG A 123 -8.49 22.75 -9.92
N LEU A 124 -7.50 21.87 -10.10
CA LEU A 124 -6.14 22.25 -10.45
C LEU A 124 -6.06 22.94 -11.83
N LYS A 125 -6.81 22.45 -12.82
CA LYS A 125 -6.89 23.11 -14.14
C LYS A 125 -7.51 24.50 -14.06
N VAL A 126 -8.57 24.66 -13.30
CA VAL A 126 -9.21 25.98 -13.07
C VAL A 126 -8.25 26.93 -12.36
N ALA A 127 -7.41 26.40 -11.46
CA ALA A 127 -6.37 27.18 -10.78
C ALA A 127 -5.15 27.48 -11.66
N GLY A 128 -5.13 27.06 -12.93
CA GLY A 128 -4.08 27.39 -13.90
C GLY A 128 -2.91 26.40 -13.97
N VAL A 129 -2.98 25.25 -13.30
CA VAL A 129 -1.94 24.20 -13.40
C VAL A 129 -1.89 23.65 -14.83
N GLN A 130 -0.71 23.67 -15.43
CA GLN A 130 -0.45 23.15 -16.76
C GLN A 130 -0.01 21.67 -16.67
N PHE A 131 -0.81 20.79 -17.28
CA PHE A 131 -0.56 19.34 -17.28
C PHE A 131 0.16 18.91 -18.55
N HIS A 132 1.35 18.32 -18.40
CA HIS A 132 2.15 17.75 -19.46
C HIS A 132 2.16 16.22 -19.33
N VAL A 133 1.20 15.55 -19.95
CA VAL A 133 1.13 14.07 -19.98
C VAL A 133 2.04 13.50 -21.07
N GLN A 134 2.39 12.21 -20.95
CA GLN A 134 3.35 11.54 -21.86
C GLN A 134 4.74 12.22 -21.87
N HIS A 135 5.12 12.82 -20.75
CA HIS A 135 6.43 13.41 -20.51
C HIS A 135 7.17 12.60 -19.44
N ARG A 136 7.94 11.61 -19.87
CA ARG A 136 8.75 10.79 -18.97
C ARG A 136 10.05 11.51 -18.64
N TRP A 137 10.22 11.84 -17.38
CA TRP A 137 11.44 12.50 -16.91
C TRP A 137 12.66 11.59 -17.04
N LEU A 138 13.77 12.14 -17.57
CA LEU A 138 15.04 11.47 -17.84
C LEU A 138 16.20 12.01 -17.00
N GLY A 139 15.92 12.90 -16.05
CA GLY A 139 16.95 13.63 -15.31
C GLY A 139 17.13 15.05 -15.84
N TRP A 140 18.36 15.54 -15.75
CA TRP A 140 18.72 16.89 -16.16
C TRP A 140 19.77 16.84 -17.30
N ASP A 141 19.82 17.89 -18.08
CA ASP A 141 20.91 18.12 -19.00
C ASP A 141 22.15 18.75 -18.30
N ALA A 142 23.18 19.08 -19.09
CA ALA A 142 24.41 19.69 -18.60
C ALA A 142 24.19 21.11 -18.02
N ASN A 143 23.14 21.79 -18.42
CA ASN A 143 22.79 23.14 -17.98
C ASN A 143 21.78 23.14 -16.80
N GLY A 144 21.37 21.98 -16.34
CA GLY A 144 20.40 21.81 -15.24
C GLY A 144 18.94 21.85 -15.68
N ALA A 145 18.62 21.95 -16.98
CA ALA A 145 17.26 21.84 -17.46
C ALA A 145 16.72 20.40 -17.35
N LEU A 146 15.45 20.26 -17.03
CA LEU A 146 14.76 18.98 -16.97
C LEU A 146 14.62 18.38 -18.36
N ARG A 147 14.96 17.10 -18.52
CA ARG A 147 14.84 16.36 -19.78
C ARG A 147 13.67 15.38 -19.71
N PHE A 148 12.93 15.30 -20.80
CA PHE A 148 11.76 14.44 -20.92
C PHE A 148 11.79 13.64 -22.23
N ALA A 149 11.47 12.36 -22.18
CA ALA A 149 11.05 11.61 -23.35
C ALA A 149 9.55 11.85 -23.59
N THR A 150 9.22 12.25 -24.82
CA THR A 150 7.86 12.52 -25.28
C THR A 150 7.56 11.75 -26.56
N PRO A 151 6.29 11.64 -26.99
CA PRO A 151 5.96 10.98 -28.28
C PRO A 151 6.61 11.62 -29.50
N SER A 152 6.98 12.91 -29.43
CA SER A 152 7.65 13.65 -30.50
C SER A 152 9.17 13.67 -30.40
N GLY A 153 9.76 12.96 -29.44
CA GLY A 153 11.20 12.95 -29.17
C GLY A 153 11.56 13.53 -27.81
N GLU A 154 12.81 13.87 -27.58
CA GLU A 154 13.24 14.51 -26.35
C GLU A 154 12.80 15.99 -26.30
N ALA A 155 12.40 16.42 -25.10
CA ALA A 155 12.08 17.79 -24.79
C ALA A 155 12.84 18.26 -23.53
N SER A 156 13.15 19.54 -23.45
CA SER A 156 13.76 20.15 -22.27
C SER A 156 12.84 21.21 -21.68
N PHE A 157 12.89 21.38 -20.36
CA PHE A 157 12.12 22.39 -19.63
C PHE A 157 13.00 23.00 -18.54
N THR A 158 13.08 24.32 -18.51
CA THR A 158 13.78 25.05 -17.45
C THR A 158 12.77 25.53 -16.43
N ALA A 159 12.98 25.24 -15.15
CA ALA A 159 12.19 25.71 -14.03
C ALA A 159 13.08 26.33 -12.96
N ASP A 160 12.57 27.29 -12.23
CA ASP A 160 13.29 27.92 -11.12
C ASP A 160 13.28 27.05 -9.88
N ALA A 161 12.22 26.22 -9.73
CA ALA A 161 12.14 25.19 -8.70
C ALA A 161 11.53 23.90 -9.24
N THR A 162 11.93 22.77 -8.66
CA THR A 162 11.44 21.45 -9.06
C THR A 162 11.02 20.64 -7.84
N VAL A 163 9.81 20.09 -7.88
CA VAL A 163 9.32 19.08 -6.92
C VAL A 163 9.38 17.71 -7.58
N LEU A 164 10.13 16.79 -6.98
CA LEU A 164 10.22 15.40 -7.42
C LEU A 164 9.18 14.56 -6.68
N ALA A 165 8.07 14.21 -7.36
CA ALA A 165 6.97 13.39 -6.84
C ALA A 165 6.92 12.04 -7.58
N LEU A 166 8.07 11.38 -7.67
CA LEU A 166 8.39 10.29 -8.61
C LEU A 166 7.76 8.93 -8.25
N GLY A 167 7.13 8.84 -7.08
CA GLY A 167 6.51 7.59 -6.59
C GLY A 167 7.51 6.55 -6.13
N GLY A 168 7.08 5.29 -6.07
CA GLY A 168 7.89 4.15 -5.70
C GLY A 168 8.16 3.20 -6.89
N GLY A 169 8.41 1.91 -6.60
CA GLY A 169 8.72 0.87 -7.60
C GLY A 169 7.71 -0.28 -7.67
N SER A 170 6.49 -0.13 -7.12
CA SER A 170 5.56 -1.27 -6.90
C SER A 170 4.63 -1.61 -8.08
N TRP A 171 4.49 -0.74 -9.10
CA TRP A 171 3.58 -0.91 -10.23
C TRP A 171 4.15 -0.30 -11.51
N PRO A 172 5.16 -0.95 -12.15
CA PRO A 172 5.85 -0.39 -13.31
C PRO A 172 4.91 -0.05 -14.48
N GLN A 173 3.91 -0.90 -14.75
CA GLN A 173 2.93 -0.68 -15.81
C GLN A 173 2.06 0.57 -15.58
N LEU A 174 1.96 1.05 -14.34
CA LEU A 174 1.23 2.27 -13.99
C LEU A 174 2.11 3.51 -13.82
N GLY A 175 3.42 3.37 -14.06
CA GLY A 175 4.41 4.44 -13.94
C GLY A 175 5.15 4.50 -12.60
N SER A 176 4.91 3.56 -11.68
CA SER A 176 5.64 3.44 -10.42
C SER A 176 6.71 2.35 -10.55
N ASP A 177 7.78 2.64 -11.31
CA ASP A 177 8.81 1.68 -11.73
C ASP A 177 10.16 1.85 -11.02
N GLY A 178 10.32 2.90 -10.20
CA GLY A 178 11.58 3.16 -9.50
C GLY A 178 12.72 3.65 -10.38
N ALA A 179 12.52 3.85 -11.68
CA ALA A 179 13.58 4.21 -12.64
C ALA A 179 14.25 5.57 -12.35
N TRP A 180 13.66 6.38 -11.49
CA TRP A 180 14.23 7.64 -11.03
C TRP A 180 15.46 7.47 -10.11
N VAL A 181 15.62 6.29 -9.49
CA VAL A 181 16.74 5.99 -8.59
C VAL A 181 18.07 6.21 -9.32
N ASP A 182 18.21 5.67 -10.51
CA ASP A 182 19.44 5.81 -11.30
C ASP A 182 19.77 7.28 -11.63
N ALA A 183 18.74 8.07 -11.98
CA ALA A 183 18.90 9.48 -12.29
C ALA A 183 19.37 10.32 -11.10
N LEU A 184 18.91 10.01 -9.89
CA LEU A 184 19.34 10.69 -8.67
C LEU A 184 20.71 10.19 -8.20
N THR A 185 20.96 8.89 -8.26
CA THR A 185 22.26 8.30 -7.92
C THR A 185 23.37 8.84 -8.80
N ALA A 186 23.12 9.02 -10.10
CA ALA A 186 24.06 9.64 -11.03
C ALA A 186 24.40 11.11 -10.67
N ARG A 187 23.59 11.75 -9.85
CA ARG A 187 23.85 13.09 -9.29
C ARG A 187 24.53 13.04 -7.91
N GLY A 188 24.95 11.88 -7.45
CA GLY A 188 25.59 11.69 -6.15
C GLY A 188 24.63 11.77 -4.96
N ILE A 189 23.32 11.63 -5.20
CA ILE A 189 22.32 11.58 -4.11
C ILE A 189 22.28 10.13 -3.60
N ASP A 190 22.48 9.98 -2.31
CA ASP A 190 22.34 8.69 -1.64
C ASP A 190 20.85 8.31 -1.52
N ILE A 191 20.49 7.17 -2.09
CA ILE A 191 19.11 6.68 -2.13
C ILE A 191 19.02 5.39 -1.32
N ALA A 192 18.24 5.42 -0.25
CA ALA A 192 17.90 4.20 0.48
C ALA A 192 17.16 3.22 -0.47
N PRO A 193 17.55 1.93 -0.49
CA PRO A 193 16.93 0.93 -1.36
C PRO A 193 15.41 0.87 -1.17
N LEU A 194 14.68 0.85 -2.28
CA LEU A 194 13.23 0.65 -2.24
C LEU A 194 12.93 -0.75 -1.70
N GLN A 195 12.05 -0.83 -0.72
CA GLN A 195 11.62 -2.08 -0.12
C GLN A 195 10.10 -2.23 -0.20
N PRO A 196 9.58 -3.47 -0.31
CA PRO A 196 8.14 -3.71 -0.27
C PRO A 196 7.53 -3.19 1.02
N ALA A 197 6.39 -2.51 0.91
CA ALA A 197 5.57 -2.10 2.04
C ALA A 197 4.12 -2.50 1.77
N ASN A 198 3.38 -2.96 2.79
CA ASN A 198 2.04 -3.53 2.64
C ASN A 198 2.02 -4.62 1.55
N CYS A 199 2.89 -5.60 1.65
CA CYS A 199 3.04 -6.69 0.70
C CYS A 199 2.49 -8.01 1.27
N GLY A 200 2.17 -8.95 0.37
CA GLY A 200 2.03 -10.37 0.66
C GLY A 200 3.40 -11.06 0.70
N PHE A 201 3.38 -12.35 0.99
CA PHE A 201 4.58 -13.18 1.04
C PHE A 201 4.36 -14.48 0.27
N ASP A 202 5.38 -14.90 -0.46
CA ASP A 202 5.37 -16.16 -1.15
C ASP A 202 5.62 -17.31 -0.17
N ILE A 203 4.89 -18.41 -0.37
CA ILE A 203 5.00 -19.63 0.38
C ILE A 203 4.93 -20.76 -0.65
N GLY A 204 5.81 -21.74 -0.54
CA GLY A 204 5.85 -22.88 -1.46
C GLY A 204 4.68 -23.84 -1.23
N TRP A 205 3.45 -23.43 -1.52
CA TRP A 205 2.26 -24.27 -1.43
C TRP A 205 2.34 -25.50 -2.34
N SER A 206 1.74 -26.60 -1.90
CA SER A 206 1.43 -27.69 -2.84
C SER A 206 0.41 -27.22 -3.90
N ASP A 207 0.40 -27.92 -5.06
CA ASP A 207 -0.59 -27.69 -6.11
C ASP A 207 -2.03 -27.77 -5.59
N PHE A 208 -2.27 -28.54 -4.54
CA PHE A 208 -3.59 -28.67 -3.92
C PHE A 208 -4.05 -27.36 -3.27
N ILE A 209 -3.18 -26.69 -2.49
CA ILE A 209 -3.52 -25.37 -1.90
C ILE A 209 -3.61 -24.32 -2.99
N ALA A 210 -2.60 -24.23 -3.85
CA ALA A 210 -2.52 -23.24 -4.92
C ALA A 210 -3.76 -23.26 -5.84
N ASN A 211 -4.16 -24.46 -6.31
CA ASN A 211 -5.27 -24.55 -7.27
C ASN A 211 -6.66 -24.52 -6.63
N LYS A 212 -6.81 -25.01 -5.39
CA LYS A 212 -8.14 -25.21 -4.80
C LYS A 212 -8.54 -24.09 -3.84
N PHE A 213 -7.58 -23.45 -3.20
CA PHE A 213 -7.84 -22.49 -2.13
C PHE A 213 -7.28 -21.09 -2.41
N ALA A 214 -6.70 -20.82 -3.58
CA ALA A 214 -6.37 -19.47 -3.98
C ALA A 214 -7.63 -18.58 -3.95
N GLY A 215 -7.52 -17.43 -3.30
CA GLY A 215 -8.64 -16.51 -3.03
C GLY A 215 -9.45 -16.84 -1.77
N ALA A 216 -9.17 -17.95 -1.07
CA ALA A 216 -9.91 -18.30 0.14
C ALA A 216 -9.51 -17.41 1.33
N PRO A 217 -10.48 -16.78 2.03
CA PRO A 217 -10.20 -16.00 3.21
C PRO A 217 -9.99 -16.91 4.43
N LEU A 218 -9.02 -16.56 5.26
CA LEU A 218 -8.81 -17.12 6.59
C LEU A 218 -9.28 -16.10 7.64
N LYS A 219 -10.41 -16.34 8.26
CA LYS A 219 -11.01 -15.40 9.25
C LYS A 219 -11.94 -16.06 10.26
N PRO A 220 -11.97 -15.59 11.54
CA PRO A 220 -10.87 -14.83 12.11
C PRO A 220 -9.65 -15.70 12.31
N VAL A 221 -8.47 -15.11 12.37
CA VAL A 221 -7.23 -15.74 12.79
C VAL A 221 -6.42 -14.81 13.68
N ILE A 222 -5.52 -15.35 14.50
CA ILE A 222 -4.48 -14.55 15.16
C ILE A 222 -3.14 -14.94 14.56
N ALA A 223 -2.43 -13.94 14.02
CA ALA A 223 -1.06 -14.08 13.59
C ALA A 223 -0.13 -13.88 14.79
N HIS A 224 0.85 -14.78 14.97
CA HIS A 224 1.95 -14.64 15.92
C HIS A 224 3.25 -14.67 15.15
N TRP A 225 4.11 -13.68 15.38
CA TRP A 225 5.40 -13.60 14.70
C TRP A 225 6.45 -13.01 15.64
N PRO A 226 7.70 -13.40 15.53
CA PRO A 226 8.79 -12.70 16.18
C PRO A 226 9.22 -11.50 15.33
N ASP A 227 9.50 -10.37 15.96
CA ASP A 227 10.18 -9.24 15.33
C ASP A 227 11.69 -9.50 15.16
N ILE A 228 12.43 -8.48 14.72
CA ILE A 228 13.88 -8.60 14.48
C ILE A 228 14.67 -8.88 15.76
N ASP A 229 14.15 -8.50 16.92
CA ASP A 229 14.73 -8.70 18.24
C ASP A 229 14.22 -9.97 18.93
N ASN A 230 13.49 -10.81 18.21
CA ASN A 230 12.81 -12.03 18.69
C ASN A 230 11.71 -11.79 19.75
N THR A 231 11.20 -10.58 19.87
CA THR A 231 9.98 -10.33 20.65
C THR A 231 8.78 -10.86 19.88
N THR A 232 7.99 -11.71 20.52
CA THR A 232 6.79 -12.28 19.89
C THR A 232 5.64 -11.29 19.98
N HIS A 233 5.07 -10.98 18.82
CA HIS A 233 3.87 -10.15 18.66
C HIS A 233 2.67 -11.00 18.28
N ALA A 234 1.48 -10.47 18.50
CA ALA A 234 0.23 -11.09 18.10
C ALA A 234 -0.75 -10.05 17.58
N LEU A 235 -1.46 -10.37 16.49
CA LEU A 235 -2.49 -9.50 15.93
C LEU A 235 -3.63 -10.36 15.37
N GLN A 236 -4.85 -10.03 15.79
CA GLN A 236 -6.05 -10.67 15.23
C GLN A 236 -6.50 -9.94 13.96
N GLY A 237 -6.92 -10.73 12.96
CA GLY A 237 -7.42 -10.17 11.71
C GLY A 237 -7.89 -11.23 10.73
N GLU A 238 -7.81 -10.85 9.45
CA GLU A 238 -8.11 -11.73 8.32
C GLU A 238 -7.00 -11.63 7.27
N CYS A 239 -6.73 -12.76 6.62
CA CYS A 239 -5.83 -12.85 5.48
C CYS A 239 -6.42 -13.74 4.40
N VAL A 240 -5.77 -13.81 3.25
CA VAL A 240 -6.22 -14.56 2.08
C VAL A 240 -5.10 -15.45 1.59
N LEU A 241 -5.40 -16.70 1.31
CA LEU A 241 -4.50 -17.58 0.58
C LEU A 241 -4.46 -17.16 -0.88
N THR A 242 -3.27 -17.07 -1.45
CA THR A 242 -3.09 -16.83 -2.89
C THR A 242 -2.48 -18.06 -3.56
N GLU A 243 -2.39 -18.04 -4.86
CA GLU A 243 -1.72 -19.09 -5.63
C GLU A 243 -0.27 -19.30 -5.17
N HIS A 244 0.41 -18.22 -4.80
CA HIS A 244 1.83 -18.24 -4.47
C HIS A 244 2.12 -18.06 -2.98
N GLY A 245 1.12 -17.73 -2.14
CA GLY A 245 1.40 -17.44 -0.75
C GLY A 245 0.22 -16.88 0.04
N ILE A 246 0.45 -15.82 0.80
CA ILE A 246 -0.52 -15.22 1.70
C ILE A 246 -0.50 -13.69 1.62
N GLU A 247 -1.68 -13.07 1.64
CA GLU A 247 -1.85 -11.62 1.61
C GLU A 247 -3.07 -11.17 2.44
N GLY A 248 -3.41 -9.89 2.36
CA GLY A 248 -4.59 -9.33 3.02
C GLY A 248 -4.25 -8.41 4.19
N SER A 249 -5.28 -7.82 4.80
CA SER A 249 -5.11 -6.70 5.74
C SER A 249 -4.24 -7.03 6.96
N LEU A 250 -4.36 -8.25 7.48
CA LEU A 250 -3.52 -8.72 8.58
C LEU A 250 -2.05 -8.83 8.16
N ILE A 251 -1.79 -9.45 7.01
CA ILE A 251 -0.43 -9.64 6.48
C ILE A 251 0.21 -8.29 6.14
N TYR A 252 -0.53 -7.37 5.52
CA TYR A 252 -0.02 -6.04 5.22
C TYR A 252 0.36 -5.25 6.48
N ALA A 253 -0.41 -5.40 7.57
CA ALA A 253 -0.12 -4.72 8.83
C ALA A 253 1.21 -5.14 9.48
N ILE A 254 1.63 -6.40 9.27
CA ILE A 254 2.85 -6.98 9.83
C ILE A 254 3.97 -7.15 8.80
N SER A 255 3.74 -6.69 7.56
CA SER A 255 4.64 -6.98 6.44
C SER A 255 6.05 -6.42 6.61
N ALA A 256 6.21 -5.25 7.23
CA ALA A 256 7.54 -4.69 7.41
C ALA A 256 8.42 -5.56 8.32
N GLU A 257 7.87 -6.08 9.42
CA GLU A 257 8.63 -6.93 10.36
C GLU A 257 9.00 -8.28 9.75
N LEU A 258 8.05 -8.89 9.02
CA LEU A 258 8.34 -10.13 8.28
C LEU A 258 9.38 -9.92 7.17
N ARG A 259 9.25 -8.81 6.41
CA ARG A 259 10.22 -8.43 5.37
C ARG A 259 11.62 -8.25 5.95
N ASP A 260 11.75 -7.48 7.03
CA ASP A 260 13.05 -7.19 7.65
C ASP A 260 13.69 -8.48 8.19
N ARG A 261 12.87 -9.39 8.71
CA ARG A 261 13.32 -10.71 9.16
C ARG A 261 13.78 -11.58 8.00
N ILE A 262 13.05 -11.60 6.89
CA ILE A 262 13.45 -12.29 5.65
C ILE A 262 14.76 -11.72 5.12
N ALA A 263 14.90 -10.40 5.08
CA ALA A 263 16.12 -9.75 4.64
C ALA A 263 17.34 -10.14 5.48
N ARG A 264 17.16 -10.37 6.79
CA ARG A 264 18.22 -10.76 7.71
C ARG A 264 18.54 -12.25 7.70
N ASN A 265 17.50 -13.09 7.63
CA ASN A 265 17.61 -14.53 7.88
C ASN A 265 17.35 -15.41 6.64
N GLY A 266 16.91 -14.82 5.52
CA GLY A 266 16.46 -15.53 4.32
C GLY A 266 15.00 -15.98 4.38
N GLU A 267 14.43 -16.10 5.58
CA GLU A 267 13.05 -16.54 5.79
C GLU A 267 12.43 -15.91 7.03
N ALA A 268 11.09 -15.98 7.14
CA ALA A 268 10.36 -15.65 8.35
C ALA A 268 9.27 -16.69 8.63
N THR A 269 9.10 -17.04 9.89
CA THR A 269 8.05 -17.95 10.35
C THR A 269 6.86 -17.16 10.89
N LEU A 270 5.67 -17.49 10.36
CA LEU A 270 4.39 -16.94 10.81
C LEU A 270 3.55 -18.07 11.39
N HIS A 271 3.15 -17.96 12.65
CA HIS A 271 2.22 -18.88 13.28
C HIS A 271 0.80 -18.32 13.22
N LEU A 272 -0.17 -19.11 12.76
CA LEU A 272 -1.57 -18.71 12.70
C LEU A 272 -2.38 -19.55 13.70
N ASP A 273 -2.98 -18.88 14.69
CA ASP A 273 -4.08 -19.46 15.44
C ASP A 273 -5.34 -19.42 14.56
N LEU A 274 -5.77 -20.59 14.12
CA LEU A 274 -6.90 -20.75 13.21
C LEU A 274 -8.26 -20.78 13.94
N VAL A 275 -8.25 -20.85 15.28
CA VAL A 275 -9.45 -20.98 16.13
C VAL A 275 -9.40 -19.98 17.30
N PRO A 276 -9.30 -18.67 17.03
CA PRO A 276 -9.28 -17.66 18.08
C PRO A 276 -10.47 -17.78 19.03
N GLY A 277 -10.22 -17.63 20.32
CA GLY A 277 -11.24 -17.70 21.35
C GLY A 277 -11.48 -19.10 21.94
N ARG A 278 -10.73 -20.13 21.52
CA ARG A 278 -10.68 -21.43 22.20
C ARG A 278 -9.32 -21.67 22.83
N THR A 279 -9.31 -22.15 24.07
CA THR A 279 -8.06 -22.53 24.74
C THR A 279 -7.49 -23.81 24.13
N LEU A 280 -6.16 -23.98 24.19
CA LEU A 280 -5.48 -25.18 23.74
C LEU A 280 -6.05 -26.42 24.42
N GLU A 281 -6.26 -26.38 25.74
CA GLU A 281 -6.85 -27.49 26.52
C GLU A 281 -8.21 -27.91 25.97
N ARG A 282 -9.09 -26.94 25.68
CA ARG A 282 -10.41 -27.23 25.09
C ARG A 282 -10.30 -27.88 23.72
N LEU A 283 -9.41 -27.38 22.87
CA LEU A 283 -9.17 -27.95 21.55
C LEU A 283 -8.62 -29.38 21.63
N GLN A 284 -7.67 -29.63 22.56
CA GLN A 284 -7.14 -30.98 22.81
C GLN A 284 -8.24 -31.93 23.26
N ASN A 285 -9.09 -31.54 24.21
CA ASN A 285 -10.20 -32.32 24.70
C ASN A 285 -11.23 -32.61 23.58
N ASP A 286 -11.54 -31.63 22.76
CA ASP A 286 -12.46 -31.79 21.64
C ASP A 286 -11.90 -32.70 20.56
N LEU A 287 -10.63 -32.59 20.22
CA LEU A 287 -9.96 -33.43 19.21
C LEU A 287 -9.71 -34.86 19.68
N ALA A 288 -9.59 -35.09 21.01
CA ALA A 288 -9.44 -36.42 21.58
C ALA A 288 -10.72 -37.28 21.51
N LYS A 289 -11.88 -36.66 21.18
CA LYS A 289 -13.13 -37.40 21.03
C LYS A 289 -13.04 -38.44 19.91
N PRO A 290 -13.75 -39.60 20.04
CA PRO A 290 -13.72 -40.63 19.01
C PRO A 290 -14.19 -40.13 17.64
N ARG A 291 -13.51 -40.53 16.59
CA ARG A 291 -13.84 -40.15 15.19
C ARG A 291 -15.12 -40.84 14.68
N ASN A 292 -15.51 -41.95 15.24
CA ASN A 292 -16.71 -42.71 14.88
C ASN A 292 -16.82 -42.98 13.35
N GLY A 293 -15.73 -43.43 12.73
CA GLY A 293 -15.66 -43.74 11.29
C GLY A 293 -15.44 -42.54 10.37
N ARG A 294 -15.34 -41.29 10.90
CA ARG A 294 -15.09 -40.11 10.10
C ARG A 294 -13.63 -39.98 9.67
N SER A 295 -13.40 -39.36 8.52
CA SER A 295 -12.07 -38.94 8.11
C SER A 295 -11.45 -37.94 9.10
N LEU A 296 -10.12 -37.89 9.18
CA LEU A 296 -9.44 -36.93 10.06
C LEU A 296 -9.82 -35.49 9.75
N GLY A 297 -9.95 -35.13 8.46
CA GLY A 297 -10.34 -33.78 8.04
C GLY A 297 -11.79 -33.42 8.43
N GLU A 298 -12.72 -34.38 8.38
CA GLU A 298 -14.09 -34.19 8.84
C GLU A 298 -14.16 -34.05 10.37
N HIS A 299 -13.41 -34.90 11.08
CA HIS A 299 -13.31 -34.83 12.54
C HIS A 299 -12.73 -33.47 12.98
N LEU A 300 -11.62 -33.04 12.38
CA LEU A 300 -10.99 -31.76 12.67
C LEU A 300 -12.01 -30.60 12.50
N ARG A 301 -12.65 -30.50 11.33
CA ARG A 301 -13.65 -29.44 11.07
C ARG A 301 -14.82 -29.45 12.06
N ARG A 302 -15.33 -30.64 12.37
CA ARG A 302 -16.47 -30.80 13.29
C ARG A 302 -16.12 -30.41 14.73
N GLN A 303 -14.95 -30.78 15.21
CA GLN A 303 -14.55 -30.53 16.60
C GLN A 303 -14.07 -29.08 16.81
N THR A 304 -13.40 -28.50 15.81
CA THR A 304 -12.83 -27.17 15.94
C THR A 304 -13.71 -26.07 15.33
N GLY A 305 -14.59 -26.41 14.41
CA GLY A 305 -15.45 -25.44 13.68
C GLY A 305 -14.72 -24.72 12.54
N ILE A 306 -13.49 -25.13 12.17
CA ILE A 306 -12.78 -24.54 11.04
C ILE A 306 -13.40 -24.95 9.71
N ASP A 307 -13.27 -24.07 8.72
CA ASP A 307 -13.70 -24.34 7.35
C ASP A 307 -12.71 -25.23 6.57
N ALA A 308 -13.01 -25.47 5.30
CA ALA A 308 -12.21 -26.34 4.45
C ALA A 308 -10.81 -25.74 4.16
N ALA A 309 -10.69 -24.42 4.01
CA ALA A 309 -9.41 -23.75 3.74
C ALA A 309 -8.47 -23.85 4.94
N LYS A 310 -8.96 -23.56 6.14
CA LYS A 310 -8.19 -23.71 7.39
C LYS A 310 -7.79 -25.17 7.64
N ALA A 311 -8.69 -26.13 7.39
CA ALA A 311 -8.38 -27.54 7.53
C ALA A 311 -7.32 -28.00 6.52
N ALA A 312 -7.39 -27.53 5.27
CA ALA A 312 -6.39 -27.83 4.25
C ALA A 312 -5.01 -27.26 4.63
N LEU A 313 -4.96 -26.04 5.18
CA LEU A 313 -3.72 -25.43 5.64
C LEU A 313 -3.06 -26.23 6.79
N VAL A 314 -3.85 -26.80 7.72
CA VAL A 314 -3.31 -27.67 8.76
C VAL A 314 -2.62 -28.90 8.15
N PHE A 315 -3.22 -29.54 7.14
CA PHE A 315 -2.60 -30.70 6.46
C PHE A 315 -1.42 -30.32 5.57
N GLU A 316 -1.42 -29.12 5.02
CA GLU A 316 -0.30 -28.59 4.24
C GLU A 316 0.96 -28.46 5.10
N VAL A 317 0.82 -27.85 6.27
CA VAL A 317 1.94 -27.56 7.19
C VAL A 317 2.40 -28.81 7.95
N LEU A 318 1.47 -29.64 8.40
CA LEU A 318 1.79 -30.82 9.23
C LEU A 318 2.08 -32.08 8.41
N GLY A 319 1.86 -32.05 7.09
CA GLY A 319 1.87 -33.22 6.25
C GLY A 319 0.59 -34.06 6.42
N LYS A 320 0.31 -34.96 5.46
CA LYS A 320 -0.75 -35.96 5.62
C LYS A 320 -0.25 -37.00 6.63
N PRO A 321 -0.92 -37.18 7.78
CA PRO A 321 -0.57 -38.30 8.65
C PRO A 321 -0.64 -39.60 7.83
N ALA A 322 0.36 -40.45 8.00
CA ALA A 322 0.31 -41.78 7.43
C ALA A 322 -1.05 -42.39 7.78
N GLN A 323 -1.75 -42.89 6.78
CA GLN A 323 -3.02 -43.60 7.00
C GLN A 323 -2.68 -44.85 7.84
N GLN A 324 -2.96 -44.80 9.13
CA GLN A 324 -3.04 -45.95 10.03
C GLN A 324 -4.50 -46.24 10.32
#